data_fb68f99e2863a6a629176dc2a59880f6
#
_entry.id   fb68f99e2863a6a629176dc2a59880f6
#
_cell.length_a   1.000
_cell.length_b   1.000
_cell.length_c   1.000
_cell.angle_alpha   90.00
_cell.angle_beta   90.00
_cell.angle_gamma   90.00
#
_symmetry.space_group_name_H-M   'P 1'
#
loop_
_entity.id
_entity.type
_entity.pdbx_description
1 polymer ?
#
loop_
_entity_poly.entity_id
_entity_poly.type
_entity_poly.pdbx_seq_one_letter_code
_entity_poly.pdbx_strand_id
1 'polypeptide(L)'
;MAAPTEMERMASGFFTDTTLCIGCKACEVACKQWNQLPADGYEFTGDSYDNTSALKGTTWRHVAFVEQTAPPEAPPMVTKWLMMSDVCKHCTHAGCLEACPTGAIVRNEFDDVYIQPDICNGCGYCVPSCPFGVVDLITHADYTESRHFVSDGRTHDDATQTTGGVAGKCTLCYDRQKVGVEPACAKACPTESIQFGDVAELQARAKLRVEQLAERGVDSYLYGVDSDSSVGDLNAFFLLTAEPEAYNLPARPVLPSTHQPAGYASAALAATALALVGFAVFRAR
;
A
#
# COMPACT_ATOMS: atom_id res chain seq x y z
N MET A 1 -7.24 -29.98 -26.57
CA MET A 1 -6.52 -29.79 -25.29
C MET A 1 -7.38 -28.81 -24.51
N ALA A 2 -8.06 -29.27 -23.45
CA ALA A 2 -8.85 -28.41 -22.58
C ALA A 2 -7.88 -27.44 -21.86
N ALA A 3 -8.26 -26.16 -21.77
CA ALA A 3 -7.56 -25.18 -20.93
C ALA A 3 -7.47 -25.73 -19.51
N PRO A 4 -6.37 -25.51 -18.78
CA PRO A 4 -6.30 -25.91 -17.39
C PRO A 4 -7.47 -25.23 -16.67
N THR A 5 -8.28 -26.04 -16.00
CA THR A 5 -9.26 -25.58 -15.01
C THR A 5 -8.58 -24.55 -14.11
N GLU A 6 -9.27 -23.42 -13.85
CA GLU A 6 -8.85 -22.45 -12.84
C GLU A 6 -8.44 -23.21 -11.57
N MET A 7 -7.15 -23.40 -11.46
CA MET A 7 -6.52 -23.78 -10.20
C MET A 7 -6.83 -22.58 -9.29
N GLU A 8 -7.65 -22.75 -8.27
CA GLU A 8 -7.94 -21.71 -7.27
C GLU A 8 -6.63 -21.01 -6.94
N ARG A 9 -6.50 -19.77 -7.40
CA ARG A 9 -5.32 -18.97 -7.08
C ARG A 9 -5.41 -18.69 -5.60
N MET A 10 -4.56 -19.36 -4.82
CA MET A 10 -4.45 -19.11 -3.39
C MET A 10 -3.82 -17.73 -3.22
N ALA A 11 -4.65 -16.72 -2.95
CA ALA A 11 -4.19 -15.37 -2.68
C ALA A 11 -3.38 -15.37 -1.39
N SER A 12 -2.15 -14.90 -1.46
CA SER A 12 -1.31 -14.69 -0.28
C SER A 12 -1.46 -13.26 0.24
N GLY A 13 -1.36 -13.09 1.56
CA GLY A 13 -1.54 -11.76 2.14
C GLY A 13 -1.03 -11.60 3.56
N PHE A 14 -1.33 -10.43 4.11
CA PHE A 14 -1.05 -10.08 5.50
C PHE A 14 -2.33 -9.82 6.28
N PHE A 15 -2.41 -10.39 7.46
CA PHE A 15 -3.28 -9.92 8.52
C PHE A 15 -2.44 -9.17 9.55
N THR A 16 -2.75 -7.90 9.83
CA THR A 16 -2.08 -7.10 10.85
C THR A 16 -3.04 -6.81 12.01
N ASP A 17 -2.79 -7.42 13.16
CA ASP A 17 -3.54 -7.17 14.40
C ASP A 17 -2.87 -6.01 15.15
N THR A 18 -3.49 -4.82 15.13
CA THR A 18 -2.94 -3.63 15.79
C THR A 18 -2.93 -3.74 17.31
N THR A 19 -3.74 -4.64 17.90
CA THR A 19 -3.76 -4.85 19.35
C THR A 19 -2.51 -5.57 19.87
N LEU A 20 -1.77 -6.23 18.98
CA LEU A 20 -0.52 -6.93 19.26
C LEU A 20 0.73 -6.13 18.87
N CYS A 21 0.56 -5.05 18.12
CA CYS A 21 1.68 -4.24 17.67
C CYS A 21 2.27 -3.44 18.84
N ILE A 22 3.56 -3.62 19.09
CA ILE A 22 4.31 -2.91 20.16
C ILE A 22 5.19 -1.78 19.61
N GLY A 23 5.08 -1.45 18.34
CA GLY A 23 5.84 -0.35 17.72
C GLY A 23 7.36 -0.56 17.64
N CYS A 24 7.86 -1.80 17.74
CA CYS A 24 9.30 -2.09 17.80
C CYS A 24 10.07 -1.84 16.50
N LYS A 25 9.38 -1.58 15.38
CA LYS A 25 9.94 -1.33 14.03
C LYS A 25 10.79 -2.47 13.44
N ALA A 26 10.85 -3.65 14.08
CA ALA A 26 11.60 -4.79 13.54
C ALA A 26 11.16 -5.17 12.10
N CYS A 27 9.87 -5.01 11.80
CA CYS A 27 9.31 -5.24 10.48
C CYS A 27 9.80 -4.23 9.41
N GLU A 28 10.00 -2.95 9.78
CA GLU A 28 10.58 -1.93 8.89
C GLU A 28 12.03 -2.27 8.57
N VAL A 29 12.82 -2.54 9.60
CA VAL A 29 14.24 -2.88 9.46
C VAL A 29 14.40 -4.14 8.61
N ALA A 30 13.62 -5.19 8.89
CA ALA A 30 13.68 -6.43 8.12
C ALA A 30 13.28 -6.23 6.65
N CYS A 31 12.27 -5.39 6.38
CA CYS A 31 11.85 -5.05 5.02
C CYS A 31 12.94 -4.28 4.27
N LYS A 32 13.51 -3.23 4.88
CA LYS A 32 14.59 -2.46 4.28
C LYS A 32 15.84 -3.32 4.03
N GLN A 33 16.24 -4.12 5.01
CA GLN A 33 17.41 -4.98 4.90
C GLN A 33 17.24 -6.03 3.81
N TRP A 34 16.07 -6.69 3.75
CA TRP A 34 15.82 -7.74 2.76
C TRP A 34 15.76 -7.19 1.33
N ASN A 35 15.04 -6.10 1.14
CA ASN A 35 14.84 -5.49 -0.18
C ASN A 35 15.95 -4.50 -0.55
N GLN A 36 16.98 -4.35 0.28
CA GLN A 36 18.11 -3.44 0.08
C GLN A 36 17.67 -2.00 -0.21
N LEU A 37 16.61 -1.56 0.48
CA LEU A 37 16.08 -0.21 0.31
C LEU A 37 16.99 0.82 0.99
N PRO A 38 17.18 1.99 0.38
CA PRO A 38 18.02 3.03 0.94
C PRO A 38 17.44 3.58 2.25
N ALA A 39 18.30 4.22 3.03
CA ALA A 39 17.89 4.92 4.25
C ALA A 39 17.08 6.18 3.91
N ASP A 40 16.16 6.57 4.80
CA ASP A 40 15.34 7.78 4.64
C ASP A 40 16.03 9.05 5.17
N GLY A 41 17.34 9.02 5.32
CA GLY A 41 18.15 10.07 5.93
C GLY A 41 18.51 9.75 7.38
N TYR A 42 19.33 10.65 7.95
CA TYR A 42 19.87 10.52 9.30
C TYR A 42 19.49 11.69 10.19
N GLU A 43 18.53 12.49 9.78
CA GLU A 43 18.06 13.64 10.53
C GLU A 43 17.14 13.19 11.66
N PHE A 44 17.37 13.74 12.85
CA PHE A 44 16.48 13.57 13.98
C PHE A 44 15.33 14.58 13.85
N THR A 45 14.13 14.09 13.55
CA THR A 45 12.94 14.96 13.33
C THR A 45 12.41 15.56 14.63
N GLY A 46 12.66 14.91 15.75
CA GLY A 46 12.03 15.24 17.03
C GLY A 46 10.57 14.79 17.15
N ASP A 47 10.03 14.17 16.13
CA ASP A 47 8.67 13.64 16.11
C ASP A 47 8.64 12.27 16.76
N SER A 48 8.24 12.22 18.03
CA SER A 48 7.99 11.01 18.80
C SER A 48 9.01 9.87 18.49
N TYR A 49 8.55 8.72 18.07
CA TYR A 49 9.37 7.53 17.77
C TYR A 49 9.48 7.25 16.27
N ASP A 50 9.08 8.20 15.44
CA ASP A 50 8.93 7.97 14.01
C ASP A 50 9.76 8.92 13.14
N ASN A 51 10.95 8.45 12.72
CA ASN A 51 11.80 9.18 11.77
C ASN A 51 11.48 8.86 10.31
N THR A 52 10.71 7.79 10.01
CA THR A 52 10.37 7.41 8.64
C THR A 52 9.12 8.13 8.12
N SER A 53 8.26 8.59 9.01
CA SER A 53 7.05 9.38 8.83
C SER A 53 5.94 8.80 7.95
N ALA A 54 6.26 8.11 6.85
CA ALA A 54 5.27 7.54 5.93
C ALA A 54 5.84 6.41 5.06
N LEU A 55 4.95 5.69 4.38
CA LEU A 55 5.31 4.80 3.28
C LEU A 55 5.81 5.65 2.09
N LYS A 56 6.90 5.20 1.46
CA LYS A 56 7.56 5.85 0.31
C LYS A 56 8.09 4.78 -0.66
N GLY A 57 8.62 5.21 -1.80
CA GLY A 57 9.36 4.33 -2.71
C GLY A 57 10.50 3.58 -2.03
N THR A 58 11.14 4.20 -1.05
CA THR A 58 12.26 3.66 -0.26
C THR A 58 11.85 3.04 1.08
N THR A 59 10.60 3.18 1.51
CA THR A 59 10.07 2.65 2.77
C THR A 59 8.76 1.91 2.51
N TRP A 60 8.85 0.59 2.33
CA TRP A 60 7.72 -0.24 1.92
C TRP A 60 6.91 -0.79 3.09
N ARG A 61 7.43 -0.72 4.29
CA ARG A 61 6.76 -1.04 5.55
C ARG A 61 7.05 0.08 6.53
N HIS A 62 6.01 0.60 7.18
CA HIS A 62 6.09 1.71 8.11
C HIS A 62 5.27 1.44 9.35
N VAL A 63 5.81 1.72 10.53
CA VAL A 63 5.06 1.62 11.79
C VAL A 63 4.60 3.02 12.18
N ALA A 64 3.31 3.27 12.02
CA ALA A 64 2.68 4.50 12.48
C ALA A 64 2.49 4.47 14.00
N PHE A 65 2.77 5.60 14.65
CA PHE A 65 2.49 5.87 16.05
C PHE A 65 1.43 6.97 16.10
N VAL A 66 0.30 6.67 16.72
CA VAL A 66 -0.81 7.61 16.82
C VAL A 66 -1.12 7.85 18.30
N GLU A 67 -0.95 9.08 18.73
CA GLU A 67 -1.33 9.52 20.07
C GLU A 67 -2.73 10.13 20.01
N GLN A 68 -3.68 9.49 20.67
CA GLN A 68 -5.03 10.04 20.84
C GLN A 68 -5.12 10.70 22.21
N THR A 69 -5.14 12.02 22.23
CA THR A 69 -5.42 12.79 23.46
C THR A 69 -6.90 12.66 23.81
N ALA A 70 -7.19 12.44 25.08
CA ALA A 70 -8.56 12.45 25.55
C ALA A 70 -9.23 13.81 25.30
N PRO A 71 -10.56 13.83 25.04
CA PRO A 71 -11.29 15.09 24.98
C PRO A 71 -11.12 15.91 26.25
N PRO A 72 -11.20 17.25 26.20
CA PRO A 72 -10.95 18.13 27.36
C PRO A 72 -11.80 17.83 28.60
N GLU A 73 -12.90 17.14 28.43
CA GLU A 73 -13.86 16.75 29.48
C GLU A 73 -13.55 15.43 30.15
N ALA A 74 -12.59 14.64 29.60
CA ALA A 74 -12.17 13.36 30.20
C ALA A 74 -11.03 13.58 31.19
N PRO A 75 -10.84 12.65 32.19
CA PRO A 75 -9.70 12.74 33.07
C PRO A 75 -8.40 12.78 32.28
N PRO A 76 -7.39 13.59 32.62
CA PRO A 76 -6.20 13.88 31.83
C PRO A 76 -5.25 12.70 31.59
N MET A 77 -5.65 11.47 31.92
CA MET A 77 -4.82 10.26 31.92
C MET A 77 -5.23 9.20 30.88
N VAL A 78 -6.15 9.49 29.94
CA VAL A 78 -6.56 8.51 28.94
C VAL A 78 -6.01 8.91 27.56
N THR A 79 -4.70 8.87 27.44
CA THR A 79 -4.06 8.89 26.11
C THR A 79 -4.00 7.45 25.60
N LYS A 80 -4.64 7.18 24.47
CA LYS A 80 -4.44 5.89 23.77
C LYS A 80 -3.26 6.05 22.82
N TRP A 81 -2.33 5.15 22.91
CA TRP A 81 -1.29 4.96 21.92
C TRP A 81 -1.71 3.84 20.97
N LEU A 82 -1.89 4.19 19.72
CA LEU A 82 -2.18 3.22 18.66
C LEU A 82 -0.92 3.04 17.82
N MET A 83 -0.64 1.80 17.50
CA MET A 83 0.51 1.44 16.67
C MET A 83 0.04 0.53 15.55
N MET A 84 0.44 0.84 14.32
CA MET A 84 0.07 0.03 13.16
C MET A 84 1.26 -0.13 12.22
N SER A 85 1.60 -1.39 11.91
CA SER A 85 2.56 -1.67 10.86
C SER A 85 1.87 -1.61 9.50
N ASP A 86 1.98 -0.47 8.84
CA ASP A 86 1.38 -0.21 7.54
C ASP A 86 2.23 -0.72 6.37
N VAL A 87 1.53 -1.05 5.25
CA VAL A 87 2.13 -1.63 4.04
C VAL A 87 1.23 -1.41 2.84
N CYS A 88 1.71 -1.70 1.62
CA CYS A 88 0.84 -1.80 0.44
C CYS A 88 -0.29 -2.81 0.67
N LYS A 89 -1.52 -2.45 0.32
CA LYS A 89 -2.73 -3.24 0.58
C LYS A 89 -2.94 -4.38 -0.41
N HIS A 90 -2.21 -4.41 -1.54
CA HIS A 90 -2.39 -5.40 -2.62
C HIS A 90 -3.87 -5.59 -2.97
N CYS A 91 -4.55 -4.47 -3.29
CA CYS A 91 -6.00 -4.37 -3.49
C CYS A 91 -6.51 -5.34 -4.54
N THR A 92 -7.72 -5.89 -4.37
CA THR A 92 -8.41 -6.70 -5.38
C THR A 92 -8.61 -5.92 -6.67
N HIS A 93 -9.03 -4.66 -6.57
CA HIS A 93 -9.04 -3.72 -7.69
C HIS A 93 -7.96 -2.66 -7.43
N ALA A 94 -6.84 -2.78 -8.14
CA ALA A 94 -5.66 -1.97 -7.87
C ALA A 94 -5.56 -0.78 -8.84
N GLY A 95 -5.86 0.42 -8.36
CA GLY A 95 -5.78 1.64 -9.17
C GLY A 95 -4.39 1.89 -9.77
N CYS A 96 -3.33 1.51 -9.07
CA CYS A 96 -1.97 1.59 -9.61
C CYS A 96 -1.73 0.66 -10.81
N LEU A 97 -2.34 -0.52 -10.82
CA LEU A 97 -2.28 -1.46 -11.93
C LEU A 97 -3.09 -0.93 -13.12
N GLU A 98 -4.30 -0.43 -12.87
CA GLU A 98 -5.16 0.14 -13.92
C GLU A 98 -4.51 1.35 -14.61
N ALA A 99 -3.76 2.15 -13.86
CA ALA A 99 -3.15 3.37 -14.37
C ALA A 99 -1.82 3.15 -15.10
N CYS A 100 -1.24 1.94 -15.08
CA CYS A 100 0.10 1.70 -15.62
C CYS A 100 0.08 1.58 -17.15
N PRO A 101 0.62 2.56 -17.92
CA PRO A 101 0.55 2.54 -19.38
C PRO A 101 1.50 1.53 -20.02
N THR A 102 2.56 1.12 -19.32
CA THR A 102 3.56 0.19 -19.84
C THR A 102 3.27 -1.26 -19.48
N GLY A 103 2.26 -1.52 -18.62
CA GLY A 103 2.02 -2.85 -18.09
C GLY A 103 3.10 -3.33 -17.10
N ALA A 104 3.90 -2.42 -16.55
CA ALA A 104 4.92 -2.76 -15.56
C ALA A 104 4.32 -3.24 -14.22
N ILE A 105 3.07 -2.91 -13.95
CA ILE A 105 2.37 -3.37 -12.76
C ILE A 105 1.48 -4.55 -13.15
N VAL A 106 1.72 -5.68 -12.53
CA VAL A 106 1.05 -6.95 -12.83
C VAL A 106 0.56 -7.62 -11.55
N ARG A 107 -0.31 -8.60 -11.72
CA ARG A 107 -0.69 -9.52 -10.66
C ARG A 107 0.01 -10.84 -10.89
N ASN A 108 0.74 -11.32 -9.88
CA ASN A 108 1.48 -12.57 -9.94
C ASN A 108 0.61 -13.79 -9.56
N GLU A 109 1.21 -14.98 -9.51
CA GLU A 109 0.54 -16.25 -9.17
C GLU A 109 0.01 -16.34 -7.74
N PHE A 110 0.50 -15.50 -6.82
CA PHE A 110 0.07 -15.38 -5.43
C PHE A 110 -0.99 -14.28 -5.23
N ASP A 111 -1.51 -13.74 -6.32
CA ASP A 111 -2.45 -12.62 -6.36
C ASP A 111 -1.88 -11.29 -5.83
N ASP A 112 -0.54 -11.16 -5.77
CA ASP A 112 0.11 -9.93 -5.36
C ASP A 112 0.13 -8.91 -6.50
N VAL A 113 -0.11 -7.67 -6.19
CA VAL A 113 0.15 -6.56 -7.12
C VAL A 113 1.66 -6.27 -7.08
N TYR A 114 2.35 -6.56 -8.16
CA TYR A 114 3.81 -6.49 -8.28
C TYR A 114 4.24 -5.48 -9.35
N ILE A 115 5.33 -4.76 -9.09
CA ILE A 115 5.92 -3.83 -10.07
C ILE A 115 7.18 -4.48 -10.63
N GLN A 116 7.30 -4.50 -11.97
CA GLN A 116 8.48 -4.92 -12.71
C GLN A 116 9.35 -3.70 -13.00
N PRO A 117 10.49 -3.52 -12.29
CA PRO A 117 11.28 -2.29 -12.40
C PRO A 117 11.89 -2.08 -13.78
N ASP A 118 12.25 -3.15 -14.47
CA ASP A 118 12.84 -3.17 -15.80
C ASP A 118 11.86 -2.75 -16.92
N ILE A 119 10.56 -2.84 -16.67
CA ILE A 119 9.50 -2.40 -17.60
C ILE A 119 8.97 -1.01 -17.22
N CYS A 120 9.19 -0.57 -15.97
CA CYS A 120 8.74 0.71 -15.49
C CYS A 120 9.51 1.86 -16.15
N ASN A 121 8.79 2.80 -16.79
CA ASN A 121 9.39 3.98 -17.41
C ASN A 121 9.35 5.24 -16.52
N GLY A 122 8.95 5.12 -15.25
CA GLY A 122 8.93 6.23 -14.31
C GLY A 122 7.87 7.31 -14.57
N CYS A 123 6.81 7.03 -15.31
CA CYS A 123 5.78 8.02 -15.66
C CYS A 123 4.98 8.57 -14.47
N GLY A 124 4.98 7.89 -13.33
CA GLY A 124 4.37 8.33 -12.09
C GLY A 124 2.84 8.21 -12.00
N TYR A 125 2.12 7.74 -13.03
CA TYR A 125 0.65 7.66 -12.99
C TYR A 125 0.10 6.76 -11.87
N CYS A 126 0.86 5.76 -11.45
CA CYS A 126 0.48 4.88 -10.35
C CYS A 126 0.49 5.58 -8.98
N VAL A 127 1.23 6.68 -8.83
CA VAL A 127 1.33 7.43 -7.56
C VAL A 127 -0.02 8.04 -7.18
N PRO A 128 -0.61 8.96 -7.97
CA PRO A 128 -1.91 9.54 -7.64
C PRO A 128 -3.07 8.54 -7.78
N SER A 129 -2.85 7.39 -8.42
CA SER A 129 -3.90 6.38 -8.60
C SER A 129 -4.03 5.45 -7.40
N CYS A 130 -3.10 5.51 -6.45
CA CYS A 130 -3.17 4.73 -5.23
C CYS A 130 -3.99 5.48 -4.17
N PRO A 131 -5.18 4.98 -3.76
CA PRO A 131 -6.00 5.67 -2.76
C PRO A 131 -5.39 5.65 -1.35
N PHE A 132 -4.34 4.86 -1.16
CA PHE A 132 -3.61 4.75 0.11
C PHE A 132 -2.27 5.51 0.11
N GLY A 133 -1.88 6.12 -1.02
CA GLY A 133 -0.64 6.88 -1.13
C GLY A 133 0.65 6.07 -0.91
N VAL A 134 0.63 4.74 -1.17
CA VAL A 134 1.77 3.86 -0.84
C VAL A 134 2.75 3.64 -2.00
N VAL A 135 2.38 4.05 -3.21
CA VAL A 135 3.25 3.95 -4.39
C VAL A 135 4.00 5.25 -4.55
N ASP A 136 5.31 5.17 -4.71
CA ASP A 136 6.14 6.34 -4.93
C ASP A 136 7.28 6.01 -5.90
N LEU A 137 8.00 7.01 -6.38
CA LEU A 137 9.13 6.82 -7.29
C LEU A 137 10.44 6.74 -6.51
N ILE A 138 11.27 5.78 -6.87
CA ILE A 138 12.64 5.65 -6.38
C ILE A 138 13.54 6.24 -7.45
N THR A 139 14.26 7.29 -7.11
CA THR A 139 15.19 7.98 -8.01
C THR A 139 16.61 7.48 -7.86
N HIS A 140 17.49 7.84 -8.81
CA HIS A 140 18.91 7.54 -8.70
C HIS A 140 19.53 8.20 -7.46
N ALA A 141 19.08 9.40 -7.09
CA ALA A 141 19.57 10.13 -5.92
C ALA A 141 19.34 9.34 -4.62
N ASP A 142 18.20 8.65 -4.49
CA ASP A 142 17.86 7.86 -3.29
C ASP A 142 18.90 6.74 -3.02
N TYR A 143 19.44 6.14 -4.09
CA TYR A 143 20.44 5.08 -3.96
C TYR A 143 21.87 5.63 -3.76
N THR A 144 22.22 6.74 -4.37
CA THR A 144 23.56 7.32 -4.26
C THR A 144 23.87 7.90 -2.87
N GLU A 145 22.85 8.48 -2.22
CA GLU A 145 22.99 9.01 -0.86
C GLU A 145 23.15 7.92 0.19
N SER A 146 22.58 6.74 -0.03
CA SER A 146 22.59 5.64 0.95
C SER A 146 23.82 4.75 0.92
N ARG A 147 24.74 4.88 -0.06
CA ARG A 147 25.95 4.06 -0.25
C ARG A 147 25.68 2.54 -0.24
N HIS A 148 24.52 2.08 -0.65
CA HIS A 148 24.25 0.64 -0.72
C HIS A 148 24.84 0.03 -1.99
N PHE A 149 25.87 -0.80 -1.80
CA PHE A 149 26.32 -1.75 -2.81
C PHE A 149 25.31 -2.89 -2.91
N VAL A 150 24.77 -3.11 -4.09
CA VAL A 150 24.00 -4.33 -4.36
C VAL A 150 24.99 -5.50 -4.34
N SER A 151 24.68 -6.55 -3.59
CA SER A 151 25.57 -7.69 -3.35
C SER A 151 25.88 -8.52 -4.61
N ASP A 152 25.23 -8.23 -5.75
CA ASP A 152 25.45 -8.92 -7.03
C ASP A 152 26.41 -8.18 -7.98
N GLY A 153 27.04 -7.09 -7.52
CA GLY A 153 27.98 -6.30 -8.30
C GLY A 153 27.35 -5.45 -9.42
N ARG A 154 26.01 -5.44 -9.53
CA ARG A 154 25.31 -4.51 -10.41
C ARG A 154 25.20 -3.19 -9.69
N THR A 155 25.76 -2.17 -10.29
CA THR A 155 25.39 -0.80 -9.92
C THR A 155 23.97 -0.59 -10.46
N HIS A 156 23.07 0.01 -9.67
CA HIS A 156 21.74 0.41 -10.15
C HIS A 156 21.78 1.41 -11.32
N ASP A 157 22.96 1.72 -11.83
CA ASP A 157 23.19 2.64 -12.94
C ASP A 157 22.51 2.20 -14.24
N ASP A 158 22.22 0.89 -14.41
CA ASP A 158 21.59 0.37 -15.63
C ASP A 158 20.06 0.44 -15.59
N ALA A 159 19.42 0.45 -14.41
CA ALA A 159 17.96 0.47 -14.30
C ALA A 159 17.35 1.88 -14.30
N THR A 160 18.16 2.92 -14.13
CA THR A 160 17.71 4.29 -13.87
C THR A 160 17.97 5.28 -15.00
N GLN A 161 18.09 4.81 -16.23
CA GLN A 161 18.21 5.73 -17.40
C GLN A 161 16.93 6.52 -17.68
N THR A 162 15.86 6.33 -16.91
CA THR A 162 14.68 7.17 -16.97
C THR A 162 14.86 8.36 -16.02
N THR A 163 14.71 9.56 -16.54
CA THR A 163 14.85 10.84 -15.81
C THR A 163 13.87 10.97 -14.61
N GLY A 164 12.92 10.04 -14.44
CA GLY A 164 11.89 10.03 -13.40
C GLY A 164 12.04 8.95 -12.32
N GLY A 165 13.04 8.05 -12.42
CA GLY A 165 13.15 6.91 -11.52
C GLY A 165 12.19 5.76 -11.85
N VAL A 166 12.03 4.80 -10.92
CA VAL A 166 11.11 3.66 -11.04
C VAL A 166 10.12 3.64 -9.89
N ALA A 167 8.92 3.15 -10.13
CA ALA A 167 7.92 3.04 -9.07
C ALA A 167 8.32 1.93 -8.09
N GLY A 168 8.19 2.23 -6.79
CA GLY A 168 8.48 1.31 -5.69
C GLY A 168 7.30 1.18 -4.74
N LYS A 169 7.09 -0.03 -4.23
CA LYS A 169 6.17 -0.37 -3.16
C LYS A 169 6.42 -1.79 -2.69
N CYS A 170 5.80 -2.21 -1.59
CA CYS A 170 5.88 -3.59 -1.12
C CYS A 170 5.58 -4.59 -2.25
N THR A 171 6.43 -5.62 -2.37
CA THR A 171 6.32 -6.73 -3.32
C THR A 171 5.71 -7.99 -2.69
N LEU A 172 5.23 -7.89 -1.44
CA LEU A 172 4.87 -9.02 -0.59
C LEU A 172 6.00 -10.06 -0.45
N CYS A 173 7.25 -9.63 -0.65
CA CYS A 173 8.44 -10.50 -0.72
C CYS A 173 8.25 -11.66 -1.72
N TYR A 174 7.84 -11.36 -2.94
CA TYR A 174 7.58 -12.33 -4.00
C TYR A 174 8.73 -13.34 -4.20
N ASP A 175 9.97 -12.88 -4.11
CA ASP A 175 11.17 -13.71 -4.19
C ASP A 175 11.22 -14.77 -3.08
N ARG A 176 10.78 -14.42 -1.86
CA ARG A 176 10.71 -15.35 -0.72
C ARG A 176 9.53 -16.33 -0.86
N GLN A 177 8.37 -15.83 -1.31
CA GLN A 177 7.19 -16.68 -1.53
C GLN A 177 7.48 -17.79 -2.53
N LYS A 178 8.16 -17.48 -3.64
CA LYS A 178 8.53 -18.48 -4.67
C LYS A 178 9.32 -19.67 -4.13
N VAL A 179 10.03 -19.51 -3.04
CA VAL A 179 10.81 -20.57 -2.39
C VAL A 179 10.17 -21.06 -1.09
N GLY A 180 8.90 -20.73 -0.86
CA GLY A 180 8.15 -21.17 0.31
C GLY A 180 8.61 -20.54 1.63
N VAL A 181 9.24 -19.37 1.59
CA VAL A 181 9.74 -18.67 2.78
C VAL A 181 8.85 -17.47 3.08
N GLU A 182 8.48 -17.33 4.35
CA GLU A 182 7.67 -16.22 4.86
C GLU A 182 8.30 -14.85 4.58
N PRO A 183 7.50 -13.80 4.28
CA PRO A 183 7.99 -12.43 4.13
C PRO A 183 8.83 -11.95 5.31
N ALA A 184 9.88 -11.15 5.02
CA ALA A 184 10.85 -10.73 6.03
C ALA A 184 10.22 -9.98 7.21
N CYS A 185 9.22 -9.14 6.95
CA CYS A 185 8.54 -8.36 7.98
C CYS A 185 7.66 -9.22 8.91
N ALA A 186 6.97 -10.22 8.40
CA ALA A 186 6.18 -11.16 9.21
C ALA A 186 7.11 -12.00 10.09
N LYS A 187 8.15 -12.59 9.48
CA LYS A 187 9.16 -13.37 10.21
C LYS A 187 9.85 -12.60 11.34
N ALA A 188 10.01 -11.29 11.18
CA ALA A 188 10.69 -10.45 12.17
C ALA A 188 9.76 -9.92 13.27
N CYS A 189 8.44 -10.13 13.17
CA CYS A 189 7.47 -9.59 14.12
C CYS A 189 7.47 -10.41 15.42
N PRO A 190 7.96 -9.86 16.54
CA PRO A 190 8.11 -10.65 17.77
C PRO A 190 6.79 -10.97 18.47
N THR A 191 5.73 -10.24 18.16
CA THR A 191 4.39 -10.40 18.76
C THR A 191 3.40 -11.08 17.82
N GLU A 192 3.84 -11.47 16.62
CA GLU A 192 2.97 -12.02 15.57
C GLU A 192 1.78 -11.09 15.23
N SER A 193 1.96 -9.78 15.45
CA SER A 193 1.01 -8.76 14.99
C SER A 193 0.84 -8.81 13.47
N ILE A 194 1.91 -9.15 12.74
CA ILE A 194 1.89 -9.36 11.30
C ILE A 194 1.88 -10.86 11.03
N GLN A 195 0.79 -11.37 10.50
CA GLN A 195 0.63 -12.76 10.10
C GLN A 195 0.60 -12.83 8.57
N PHE A 196 1.26 -13.83 8.01
CA PHE A 196 1.30 -14.09 6.57
C PHE A 196 0.72 -15.47 6.27
N GLY A 197 0.01 -15.60 5.15
CA GLY A 197 -0.56 -16.87 4.70
C GLY A 197 -1.63 -16.70 3.63
N ASP A 198 -2.44 -17.73 3.45
CA ASP A 198 -3.63 -17.67 2.60
C ASP A 198 -4.62 -16.62 3.12
N VAL A 199 -5.10 -15.77 2.22
CA VAL A 199 -5.97 -14.64 2.59
C VAL A 199 -7.28 -15.10 3.23
N ALA A 200 -7.89 -16.18 2.70
CA ALA A 200 -9.16 -16.68 3.23
C ALA A 200 -8.99 -17.27 4.64
N GLU A 201 -7.89 -17.99 4.89
CA GLU A 201 -7.56 -18.50 6.22
C GLU A 201 -7.28 -17.37 7.20
N LEU A 202 -6.53 -16.35 6.76
CA LEU A 202 -6.23 -15.17 7.57
C LEU A 202 -7.49 -14.37 7.90
N GLN A 203 -8.42 -14.22 6.95
CA GLN A 203 -9.70 -13.55 7.19
C GLN A 203 -10.56 -14.32 8.19
N ALA A 204 -10.63 -15.63 8.09
CA ALA A 204 -11.35 -16.46 9.06
C ALA A 204 -10.77 -16.31 10.48
N ARG A 205 -9.43 -16.34 10.60
CA ARG A 205 -8.72 -16.12 11.87
C ARG A 205 -8.96 -14.72 12.43
N ALA A 206 -8.96 -13.70 11.57
CA ALA A 206 -9.19 -12.33 11.97
C ALA A 206 -10.63 -12.09 12.47
N LYS A 207 -11.64 -12.71 11.85
CA LYS A 207 -13.04 -12.67 12.32
C LYS A 207 -13.17 -13.28 13.71
N LEU A 208 -12.57 -14.45 13.95
CA LEU A 208 -12.53 -15.05 15.29
C LEU A 208 -11.80 -14.15 16.31
N ARG A 209 -10.75 -13.45 15.89
CA ARG A 209 -10.02 -12.53 16.76
C ARG A 209 -10.87 -11.34 17.20
N VAL A 210 -11.70 -10.79 16.31
CA VAL A 210 -12.66 -9.72 16.63
C VAL A 210 -13.64 -10.21 17.70
N GLU A 211 -14.20 -11.42 17.55
CA GLU A 211 -15.11 -12.02 18.53
C GLU A 211 -14.43 -12.16 19.91
N GLN A 212 -13.21 -12.69 19.96
CA GLN A 212 -12.43 -12.83 21.20
C GLN A 212 -12.14 -11.48 21.88
N LEU A 213 -11.92 -10.42 21.11
CA LEU A 213 -11.70 -9.08 21.65
C LEU A 213 -13.00 -8.49 22.20
N ALA A 214 -14.12 -8.70 21.50
CA ALA A 214 -15.44 -8.27 21.95
C ALA A 214 -15.82 -8.92 23.30
N GLU A 215 -15.54 -10.23 23.50
CA GLU A 215 -15.70 -10.91 24.80
C GLU A 215 -14.90 -10.28 25.93
N ARG A 216 -13.79 -9.62 25.61
CA ARG A 216 -12.94 -8.90 26.56
C ARG A 216 -13.31 -7.42 26.73
N GLY A 217 -14.37 -6.98 26.06
CA GLY A 217 -14.83 -5.59 26.07
C GLY A 217 -13.93 -4.63 25.24
N VAL A 218 -13.20 -5.16 24.27
CA VAL A 218 -12.38 -4.36 23.35
C VAL A 218 -13.10 -4.23 22.04
N ASP A 219 -13.53 -3.02 21.71
CA ASP A 219 -14.15 -2.71 20.41
C ASP A 219 -13.08 -2.80 19.31
N SER A 220 -13.34 -3.61 18.31
CA SER A 220 -12.46 -3.80 17.18
C SER A 220 -13.22 -4.23 15.93
N TYR A 221 -12.65 -3.97 14.76
CA TYR A 221 -13.23 -4.36 13.49
C TYR A 221 -12.17 -4.60 12.43
N LEU A 222 -12.55 -5.22 11.31
CA LEU A 222 -11.65 -5.51 10.21
C LEU A 222 -11.75 -4.41 9.14
N TYR A 223 -10.60 -3.91 8.73
CA TYR A 223 -10.47 -2.97 7.63
C TYR A 223 -9.90 -3.70 6.40
N GLY A 224 -10.62 -3.66 5.29
CA GLY A 224 -10.23 -4.30 4.04
C GLY A 224 -10.70 -5.74 3.87
N VAL A 225 -11.68 -6.16 4.66
CA VAL A 225 -12.38 -7.46 4.54
C VAL A 225 -13.86 -7.19 4.35
N ASP A 226 -14.51 -7.95 3.46
CA ASP A 226 -15.91 -7.78 3.09
C ASP A 226 -16.24 -6.32 2.70
N SER A 227 -15.31 -5.68 1.95
CA SER A 227 -15.34 -4.24 1.66
C SER A 227 -16.32 -3.92 0.53
N ASP A 228 -17.20 -2.95 0.74
CA ASP A 228 -18.06 -2.35 -0.29
C ASP A 228 -17.36 -1.22 -1.09
N SER A 229 -16.09 -0.99 -0.85
CA SER A 229 -15.29 0.04 -1.52
C SER A 229 -14.97 -0.36 -2.96
N SER A 230 -14.70 0.61 -3.82
CA SER A 230 -14.35 0.35 -5.22
C SER A 230 -13.03 -0.40 -5.41
N VAL A 231 -12.15 -0.41 -4.40
CA VAL A 231 -10.88 -1.18 -4.42
C VAL A 231 -11.09 -2.67 -4.09
N GLY A 232 -12.29 -3.04 -3.62
CA GLY A 232 -12.60 -4.40 -3.15
C GLY A 232 -11.87 -4.74 -1.86
N ASP A 233 -11.73 -6.03 -1.59
CA ASP A 233 -10.98 -6.53 -0.46
C ASP A 233 -9.48 -6.30 -0.62
N LEU A 234 -8.77 -6.35 0.50
CA LEU A 234 -7.33 -6.12 0.56
C LEU A 234 -6.61 -7.42 0.92
N ASN A 235 -5.56 -7.77 0.16
CA ASN A 235 -4.71 -8.91 0.54
C ASN A 235 -3.79 -8.56 1.73
N ALA A 236 -3.64 -7.27 2.06
CA ALA A 236 -3.05 -6.84 3.33
C ALA A 236 -4.09 -6.02 4.08
N PHE A 237 -4.72 -6.63 5.07
CA PHE A 237 -5.84 -6.09 5.83
C PHE A 237 -5.51 -5.99 7.32
N PHE A 238 -6.33 -5.25 8.06
CA PHE A 238 -6.02 -4.83 9.42
C PHE A 238 -7.18 -5.11 10.38
N LEU A 239 -6.84 -5.45 11.61
CA LEU A 239 -7.73 -5.34 12.76
C LEU A 239 -7.45 -4.02 13.45
N LEU A 240 -8.45 -3.14 13.52
CA LEU A 240 -8.34 -1.79 14.07
C LEU A 240 -9.18 -1.66 15.35
N THR A 241 -8.76 -0.76 16.26
CA THR A 241 -9.46 -0.42 17.50
C THR A 241 -9.87 1.06 17.56
N ALA A 242 -9.68 1.79 16.49
CA ALA A 242 -10.13 3.16 16.28
C ALA A 242 -10.46 3.36 14.80
N GLU A 243 -11.13 4.48 14.47
CA GLU A 243 -11.50 4.80 13.09
C GLU A 243 -10.28 4.78 12.14
N PRO A 244 -10.47 4.38 10.86
CA PRO A 244 -9.37 4.23 9.91
C PRO A 244 -8.52 5.48 9.78
N GLU A 245 -9.15 6.66 9.83
CA GLU A 245 -8.50 7.95 9.70
C GLU A 245 -7.49 8.22 10.83
N ALA A 246 -7.70 7.64 12.01
CA ALA A 246 -6.73 7.72 13.10
C ALA A 246 -5.41 7.03 12.74
N TYR A 247 -5.45 6.04 11.85
CA TYR A 247 -4.30 5.33 11.32
C TYR A 247 -3.83 5.86 9.95
N ASN A 248 -4.29 7.03 9.53
CA ASN A 248 -4.05 7.60 8.20
C ASN A 248 -4.55 6.71 7.04
N LEU A 249 -5.56 5.88 7.31
CA LEU A 249 -6.25 5.09 6.29
C LEU A 249 -7.52 5.83 5.84
N PRO A 250 -7.85 5.83 4.54
CA PRO A 250 -9.12 6.40 4.09
C PRO A 250 -10.28 5.53 4.60
N ALA A 251 -11.32 6.14 5.17
CA ALA A 251 -12.51 5.41 5.62
C ALA A 251 -13.13 4.59 4.48
N ARG A 252 -13.14 5.15 3.29
CA ARG A 252 -13.65 4.52 2.09
C ARG A 252 -12.73 4.77 0.90
N PRO A 253 -11.77 3.88 0.61
CA PRO A 253 -10.88 4.06 -0.51
C PRO A 253 -11.65 3.99 -1.84
N VAL A 254 -11.37 4.92 -2.76
CA VAL A 254 -12.05 5.07 -4.04
C VAL A 254 -11.04 4.99 -5.18
N LEU A 255 -11.35 4.17 -6.19
CA LEU A 255 -10.56 4.11 -7.42
C LEU A 255 -10.77 5.38 -8.25
N PRO A 256 -9.70 6.00 -8.78
CA PRO A 256 -9.83 7.14 -9.69
C PRO A 256 -10.65 6.83 -10.94
N SER A 257 -10.64 5.59 -11.42
CA SER A 257 -11.42 5.12 -12.58
C SER A 257 -12.94 5.28 -12.39
N THR A 258 -13.44 5.28 -11.14
CA THR A 258 -14.87 5.49 -10.86
C THR A 258 -15.38 6.87 -11.25
N HIS A 259 -14.47 7.86 -11.37
CA HIS A 259 -14.80 9.22 -11.80
C HIS A 259 -14.74 9.42 -13.32
N GLN A 260 -14.23 8.45 -14.09
CA GLN A 260 -14.08 8.56 -15.53
C GLN A 260 -15.40 8.83 -16.28
N PRO A 261 -16.53 8.18 -15.95
CA PRO A 261 -17.79 8.44 -16.65
C PRO A 261 -18.22 9.90 -16.58
N ALA A 262 -18.10 10.54 -15.43
CA ALA A 262 -18.40 11.95 -15.23
C ALA A 262 -17.41 12.85 -16.01
N GLY A 263 -16.14 12.49 -16.03
CA GLY A 263 -15.10 13.16 -16.82
C GLY A 263 -15.40 13.12 -18.33
N TYR A 264 -15.76 11.95 -18.87
CA TYR A 264 -16.14 11.82 -20.26
C TYR A 264 -17.42 12.60 -20.61
N ALA A 265 -18.42 12.60 -19.74
CA ALA A 265 -19.64 13.37 -19.93
C ALA A 265 -19.34 14.89 -20.00
N SER A 266 -18.52 15.40 -19.10
CA SER A 266 -18.11 16.80 -19.10
C SER A 266 -17.29 17.19 -20.32
N ALA A 267 -16.38 16.32 -20.76
CA ALA A 267 -15.59 16.52 -21.97
C ALA A 267 -16.48 16.53 -23.24
N ALA A 268 -17.45 15.61 -23.32
CA ALA A 268 -18.42 15.58 -24.41
C ALA A 268 -19.27 16.84 -24.49
N LEU A 269 -19.75 17.35 -23.32
CA LEU A 269 -20.49 18.61 -23.22
C LEU A 269 -19.63 19.80 -23.69
N ALA A 270 -18.40 19.88 -23.27
CA ALA A 270 -17.46 20.93 -23.68
C ALA A 270 -17.18 20.88 -25.18
N ALA A 271 -16.93 19.69 -25.73
CA ALA A 271 -16.71 19.49 -27.16
C ALA A 271 -17.95 19.89 -27.99
N THR A 272 -19.14 19.55 -27.53
CA THR A 272 -20.40 19.94 -28.16
C THR A 272 -20.59 21.47 -28.16
N ALA A 273 -20.34 22.11 -27.02
CA ALA A 273 -20.41 23.57 -26.91
C ALA A 273 -19.44 24.29 -27.87
N LEU A 274 -18.19 23.80 -27.91
CA LEU A 274 -17.19 24.34 -28.86
C LEU A 274 -17.59 24.14 -30.34
N ALA A 275 -18.14 22.97 -30.66
CA ALA A 275 -18.65 22.71 -32.03
C ALA A 275 -19.80 23.64 -32.39
N LEU A 276 -20.74 23.91 -31.49
CA LEU A 276 -21.86 24.85 -31.72
C LEU A 276 -21.36 26.28 -31.93
N VAL A 277 -20.41 26.73 -31.09
CA VAL A 277 -19.79 28.07 -31.26
C VAL A 277 -19.05 28.15 -32.60
N GLY A 278 -18.26 27.14 -32.94
CA GLY A 278 -17.56 27.09 -34.23
C GLY A 278 -18.52 27.14 -35.42
N PHE A 279 -19.62 26.37 -35.34
CA PHE A 279 -20.67 26.40 -36.39
C PHE A 279 -21.35 27.76 -36.52
N ALA A 280 -21.70 28.39 -35.38
CA ALA A 280 -22.31 29.72 -35.36
C ALA A 280 -21.40 30.79 -35.97
N VAL A 281 -20.11 30.78 -35.65
CA VAL A 281 -19.11 31.70 -36.23
C VAL A 281 -18.92 31.44 -37.72
N PHE A 282 -18.89 30.17 -38.13
CA PHE A 282 -18.78 29.83 -39.56
C PHE A 282 -20.00 30.30 -40.38
N ARG A 283 -21.20 30.15 -39.80
CA ARG A 283 -22.45 30.58 -40.46
C ARG A 283 -22.64 32.10 -40.49
N ALA A 284 -21.99 32.86 -39.60
CA ALA A 284 -22.05 34.31 -39.49
C ALA A 284 -21.08 35.02 -40.48
N ARG A 285 -20.21 34.29 -41.15
CA ARG A 285 -19.35 34.76 -42.23
C ARG A 285 -20.00 34.49 -43.59
#